data_d6583a76dddcac559284ac5b4ea1c8ba
#
_entry.id   d6583a76dddcac559284ac5b4ea1c8ba
#
_cell.length_a   1.000
_cell.length_b   1.000
_cell.length_c   1.000
_cell.angle_alpha   90.00
_cell.angle_beta   90.00
_cell.angle_gamma   90.00
#
_symmetry.space_group_name_H-M   'P 1'
#
loop_
_entity.id
_entity.type
_entity.pdbx_description
1 polymer ?
#
loop_
_entity_poly.entity_id
_entity_poly.type
_entity_poly.pdbx_seq_one_letter_code
_entity_poly.pdbx_strand_id
1 'polypeptide(L)'
;ITPLQIIDFIVDIVNPKNNETIIDPTVGIADFLSVSYVKSNGTLDDKNFYGVDIDEDMVKLATLNMLLNGDGNATIEVQSDGLGSINSKFDDEGNLIKLVPRTEKQEHNYNGLWDNRVDGKQLKKFDIVLTNPPFGEARSWVPNTTDLGIAECYELWNRYGQTKIDLGVIFLENAVRVLADNGRMAIVLSNSIASIASHKEARKWLCE
;
A
#
# COMPACT_ATOMS: atom_id res chain seq x y z
N ILE A 1 7.60 8.72 10.78
CA ILE A 1 8.54 9.35 9.81
C ILE A 1 9.74 8.42 9.65
N THR A 2 10.09 8.10 8.45
CA THR A 2 11.27 7.28 8.11
C THR A 2 12.50 8.18 8.06
N PRO A 3 13.64 7.82 8.70
CA PRO A 3 14.85 8.60 8.57
C PRO A 3 15.31 8.71 7.10
N LEU A 4 15.69 9.91 6.67
CA LEU A 4 16.04 10.20 5.29
C LEU A 4 17.18 9.30 4.77
N GLN A 5 18.15 8.96 5.62
CA GLN A 5 19.26 8.07 5.26
C GLN A 5 18.79 6.66 4.90
N ILE A 6 17.73 6.16 5.54
CA ILE A 6 17.13 4.85 5.22
C ILE A 6 16.38 4.93 3.90
N ILE A 7 15.63 6.01 3.67
CA ILE A 7 14.92 6.23 2.41
C ILE A 7 15.91 6.28 1.25
N ASP A 8 16.96 7.10 1.40
CA ASP A 8 18.01 7.29 0.44
C ASP A 8 18.69 5.97 0.05
N PHE A 9 19.06 5.17 1.05
CA PHE A 9 19.65 3.85 0.88
C PHE A 9 18.70 2.86 0.18
N ILE A 10 17.43 2.85 0.56
CA ILE A 10 16.42 1.97 -0.05
C ILE A 10 16.20 2.34 -1.51
N VAL A 11 16.07 3.63 -1.81
CA VAL A 11 15.87 4.11 -3.18
C VAL A 11 17.07 3.76 -4.06
N ASP A 12 18.31 3.86 -3.53
CA ASP A 12 19.51 3.46 -4.26
C ASP A 12 19.53 1.97 -4.60
N ILE A 13 19.15 1.11 -3.64
CA ILE A 13 19.11 -0.35 -3.88
C ILE A 13 18.04 -0.70 -4.91
N VAL A 14 16.83 -0.15 -4.74
CA VAL A 14 15.71 -0.45 -5.63
C VAL A 14 15.95 0.13 -7.02
N ASN A 15 16.60 1.28 -7.08
CA ASN A 15 17.07 1.93 -8.31
C ASN A 15 15.96 2.04 -9.37
N PRO A 16 14.94 2.89 -9.15
CA PRO A 16 13.83 3.08 -10.08
C PRO A 16 14.31 3.51 -11.47
N LYS A 17 13.65 2.99 -12.50
CA LYS A 17 13.96 3.27 -13.91
C LYS A 17 12.84 4.03 -14.59
N ASN A 18 13.15 4.69 -15.68
CA ASN A 18 12.14 5.34 -16.52
C ASN A 18 11.08 4.35 -16.95
N ASN A 19 9.84 4.79 -16.94
CA ASN A 19 8.64 4.05 -17.26
C ASN A 19 8.20 2.99 -16.22
N GLU A 20 8.90 2.85 -15.10
CA GLU A 20 8.42 2.02 -14.00
C GLU A 20 7.40 2.78 -13.16
N THR A 21 6.34 2.09 -12.79
CA THR A 21 5.32 2.59 -11.87
C THR A 21 5.73 2.31 -10.43
N ILE A 22 5.60 3.31 -9.58
CA ILE A 22 6.02 3.26 -8.17
C ILE A 22 4.83 3.54 -7.28
N ILE A 23 4.62 2.74 -6.24
CA ILE A 23 3.62 3.01 -5.22
C ILE A 23 4.19 2.98 -3.82
N ASP A 24 3.69 3.90 -2.98
CA ASP A 24 3.75 3.81 -1.53
C ASP A 24 2.32 3.69 -0.96
N PRO A 25 1.89 2.49 -0.52
CA PRO A 25 0.56 2.29 0.03
C PRO A 25 0.35 2.84 1.44
N THR A 26 1.36 3.45 2.05
CA THR A 26 1.30 4.18 3.32
C THR A 26 2.12 5.46 3.23
N VAL A 27 1.73 6.31 2.26
CA VAL A 27 2.58 7.36 1.71
C VAL A 27 3.04 8.41 2.72
N GLY A 28 2.29 8.65 3.79
CA GLY A 28 2.60 9.69 4.75
C GLY A 28 2.79 11.04 4.06
N ILE A 29 3.98 11.61 4.17
CA ILE A 29 4.34 12.87 3.48
C ILE A 29 5.08 12.65 2.14
N ALA A 30 5.02 11.43 1.58
CA ALA A 30 5.62 11.02 0.30
C ALA A 30 7.15 11.06 0.24
N ASP A 31 7.83 10.79 1.34
CA ASP A 31 9.31 10.83 1.37
C ASP A 31 9.95 9.83 0.39
N PHE A 32 9.44 8.59 0.29
CA PHE A 32 9.95 7.61 -0.67
C PHE A 32 9.77 8.05 -2.13
N LEU A 33 8.60 8.61 -2.43
CA LEU A 33 8.27 9.05 -3.78
C LEU A 33 9.10 10.27 -4.17
N SER A 34 9.17 11.28 -3.30
CA SER A 34 9.92 12.52 -3.56
C SER A 34 11.42 12.27 -3.71
N VAL A 35 12.02 11.42 -2.86
CA VAL A 35 13.43 11.05 -2.99
C VAL A 35 13.68 10.27 -4.28
N SER A 36 12.79 9.36 -4.66
CA SER A 36 12.89 8.63 -5.93
C SER A 36 12.86 9.59 -7.12
N TYR A 37 11.97 10.56 -7.12
CA TYR A 37 11.86 11.56 -8.16
C TYR A 37 13.11 12.46 -8.24
N VAL A 38 13.54 13.02 -7.11
CA VAL A 38 14.71 13.89 -7.03
C VAL A 38 15.98 13.17 -7.46
N LYS A 39 16.21 11.93 -7.02
CA LYS A 39 17.38 11.13 -7.41
C LYS A 39 17.41 10.77 -8.89
N SER A 40 16.27 10.71 -9.52
CA SER A 40 16.17 10.51 -10.96
C SER A 40 16.55 11.75 -11.78
N ASN A 41 16.77 12.90 -11.13
CA ASN A 41 16.94 14.20 -11.79
C ASN A 41 15.80 14.54 -12.77
N GLY A 42 14.56 14.17 -12.41
CA GLY A 42 13.37 14.38 -13.24
C GLY A 42 13.33 13.49 -14.51
N THR A 43 14.08 12.40 -14.53
CA THR A 43 14.02 11.45 -15.68
C THR A 43 12.90 10.42 -15.52
N LEU A 44 12.38 10.23 -14.33
CA LEU A 44 11.18 9.42 -14.10
C LEU A 44 9.94 10.21 -14.54
N ASP A 45 9.00 9.51 -15.19
CA ASP A 45 7.73 10.11 -15.55
C ASP A 45 6.90 10.34 -14.26
N ASP A 46 6.55 11.58 -13.97
CA ASP A 46 5.80 11.99 -12.80
C ASP A 46 4.41 11.34 -12.70
N LYS A 47 3.82 10.92 -13.80
CA LYS A 47 2.55 10.17 -13.85
C LYS A 47 2.65 8.75 -13.33
N ASN A 48 3.84 8.25 -13.10
CA ASN A 48 4.09 6.90 -12.64
C ASN A 48 4.20 6.78 -11.12
N PHE A 49 4.02 7.88 -10.38
CA PHE A 49 4.06 7.90 -8.92
C PHE A 49 2.66 7.82 -8.31
N TYR A 50 2.50 6.89 -7.39
CA TYR A 50 1.23 6.62 -6.71
C TYR A 50 1.46 6.55 -5.20
N GLY A 51 0.56 7.17 -4.45
CA GLY A 51 0.60 7.15 -3.00
C GLY A 51 -0.78 7.03 -2.39
N VAL A 52 -0.87 6.35 -1.27
CA VAL A 52 -2.12 6.19 -0.53
C VAL A 52 -1.89 6.43 0.96
N ASP A 53 -2.79 7.16 1.60
CA ASP A 53 -2.84 7.28 3.05
C ASP A 53 -4.30 7.31 3.53
N ILE A 54 -4.52 6.94 4.79
CA ILE A 54 -5.82 7.05 5.44
C ILE A 54 -6.13 8.50 5.86
N ASP A 55 -5.11 9.28 6.12
CA ASP A 55 -5.19 10.62 6.64
C ASP A 55 -5.18 11.66 5.51
N GLU A 56 -6.29 12.40 5.37
CA GLU A 56 -6.42 13.46 4.37
C GLU A 56 -5.35 14.56 4.49
N ASP A 57 -4.90 14.86 5.70
CA ASP A 57 -3.90 15.90 5.89
C ASP A 57 -2.51 15.40 5.48
N MET A 58 -2.24 14.09 5.67
CA MET A 58 -1.04 13.47 5.11
C MET A 58 -1.06 13.48 3.58
N VAL A 59 -2.19 13.17 2.96
CA VAL A 59 -2.35 13.24 1.48
C VAL A 59 -2.11 14.65 0.95
N LYS A 60 -2.64 15.68 1.62
CA LYS A 60 -2.38 17.07 1.24
C LYS A 60 -0.91 17.43 1.37
N LEU A 61 -0.26 17.01 2.46
CA LEU A 61 1.16 17.25 2.68
C LEU A 61 2.03 16.47 1.68
N ALA A 62 1.68 15.24 1.38
CA ALA A 62 2.35 14.43 0.37
C ALA A 62 2.28 15.08 -1.01
N THR A 63 1.08 15.51 -1.41
CA THR A 63 0.87 16.21 -2.68
C THR A 63 1.70 17.49 -2.76
N LEU A 64 1.71 18.28 -1.68
CA LEU A 64 2.53 19.49 -1.60
C LEU A 64 4.03 19.16 -1.66
N ASN A 65 4.47 18.13 -0.96
CA ASN A 65 5.88 17.70 -0.98
C ASN A 65 6.31 17.28 -2.39
N MET A 66 5.52 16.48 -3.08
CA MET A 66 5.79 16.09 -4.47
C MET A 66 5.87 17.31 -5.38
N LEU A 67 4.90 18.23 -5.29
CA LEU A 67 4.87 19.46 -6.07
C LEU A 67 6.11 20.33 -5.83
N LEU A 68 6.53 20.50 -4.57
CA LEU A 68 7.71 21.29 -4.21
C LEU A 68 9.02 20.67 -4.73
N ASN A 69 9.05 19.37 -4.93
CA ASN A 69 10.18 18.66 -5.53
C ASN A 69 10.12 18.57 -7.08
N GLY A 70 9.11 19.21 -7.68
CA GLY A 70 9.01 19.32 -9.14
C GLY A 70 8.11 18.28 -9.81
N ASP A 71 7.49 17.39 -9.03
CA ASP A 71 6.48 16.45 -9.49
C ASP A 71 5.09 17.05 -9.29
N GLY A 72 4.40 17.35 -10.38
CA GLY A 72 3.04 17.94 -10.36
C GLY A 72 1.92 16.95 -10.69
N ASN A 73 2.21 15.69 -11.02
CA ASN A 73 1.26 14.74 -11.56
C ASN A 73 1.17 13.40 -10.80
N ALA A 74 1.86 13.25 -9.67
CA ALA A 74 1.71 12.07 -8.83
C ALA A 74 0.25 11.86 -8.40
N THR A 75 -0.22 10.63 -8.45
CA THR A 75 -1.55 10.25 -7.98
C THR A 75 -1.49 9.90 -6.51
N ILE A 76 -1.94 10.80 -5.64
CA ILE A 76 -1.97 10.59 -4.19
C ILE A 76 -3.41 10.65 -3.68
N GLU A 77 -3.88 9.59 -3.06
CA GLU A 77 -5.28 9.38 -2.75
C GLU A 77 -5.52 9.02 -1.27
N VAL A 78 -6.66 9.47 -0.76
CA VAL A 78 -7.13 9.09 0.57
C VAL A 78 -7.86 7.74 0.52
N GLN A 79 -7.52 6.85 1.45
CA GLN A 79 -8.23 5.59 1.63
C GLN A 79 -8.71 5.39 3.05
N SER A 80 -10.00 5.41 3.23
CA SER A 80 -10.62 5.39 4.56
C SER A 80 -10.60 4.03 5.26
N ASP A 81 -10.26 2.94 4.57
CA ASP A 81 -10.18 1.61 5.19
C ASP A 81 -8.85 1.32 5.88
N GLY A 82 -7.87 2.19 5.72
CA GLY A 82 -6.56 2.07 6.36
C GLY A 82 -5.68 0.93 5.83
N LEU A 83 -6.20 0.08 4.96
CA LEU A 83 -5.46 -1.01 4.33
C LEU A 83 -5.09 -0.73 2.87
N GLY A 84 -5.47 0.44 2.42
CA GLY A 84 -4.95 1.01 1.20
C GLY A 84 -5.57 0.55 -0.09
N SER A 85 -6.50 -0.39 -0.13
CA SER A 85 -6.84 -0.92 -1.44
C SER A 85 -8.21 -1.54 -1.62
N ILE A 86 -8.90 -1.87 -0.54
CA ILE A 86 -10.06 -2.75 -0.66
C ILE A 86 -11.26 -2.18 0.08
N ASN A 87 -12.38 -2.08 -0.61
CA ASN A 87 -13.69 -1.86 0.00
C ASN A 87 -14.55 -3.11 -0.11
N SER A 88 -15.31 -3.36 0.92
CA SER A 88 -16.39 -4.33 0.89
C SER A 88 -17.71 -3.65 0.50
N LYS A 89 -18.49 -4.30 -0.35
CA LYS A 89 -19.85 -3.91 -0.65
C LYS A 89 -20.79 -5.04 -0.28
N PHE A 90 -21.84 -4.71 0.39
CA PHE A 90 -22.90 -5.65 0.73
C PHE A 90 -24.10 -5.43 -0.19
N ASP A 91 -24.83 -6.49 -0.52
CA ASP A 91 -26.11 -6.39 -1.20
C ASP A 91 -27.22 -5.90 -0.24
N ASP A 92 -28.41 -5.70 -0.77
CA ASP A 92 -29.55 -5.23 0.02
C ASP A 92 -30.00 -6.25 1.09
N GLU A 93 -29.58 -7.51 0.96
CA GLU A 93 -29.80 -8.59 1.92
C GLU A 93 -28.67 -8.68 2.96
N GLY A 94 -27.62 -7.87 2.85
CA GLY A 94 -26.49 -7.84 3.78
C GLY A 94 -25.42 -8.91 3.52
N ASN A 95 -25.45 -9.59 2.37
CA ASN A 95 -24.38 -10.51 1.99
C ASN A 95 -23.21 -9.75 1.37
N LEU A 96 -22.00 -10.21 1.66
CA LEU A 96 -20.79 -9.66 1.04
C LEU A 96 -20.78 -10.01 -0.46
N ILE A 97 -20.98 -9.01 -1.31
CA ILE A 97 -21.04 -9.24 -2.75
C ILE A 97 -19.65 -9.47 -3.32
N LYS A 98 -18.78 -8.56 -3.14
CA LYS A 98 -17.38 -8.58 -3.61
C LYS A 98 -16.69 -7.31 -3.12
N LEU A 99 -15.41 -7.37 -3.13
CA LEU A 99 -14.61 -6.17 -2.99
C LEU A 99 -14.78 -5.33 -4.23
N VAL A 100 -15.23 -4.11 -4.04
CA VAL A 100 -15.45 -3.15 -5.13
C VAL A 100 -14.74 -1.85 -4.80
N PRO A 101 -14.32 -1.09 -5.80
CA PRO A 101 -13.90 0.29 -5.59
C PRO A 101 -14.98 1.09 -4.87
N ARG A 102 -14.60 2.09 -4.14
CA ARG A 102 -15.47 2.79 -3.18
C ARG A 102 -16.68 3.44 -3.80
N THR A 103 -16.50 4.15 -4.89
CA THR A 103 -17.55 4.81 -5.66
C THR A 103 -17.08 4.99 -7.10
N GLU A 104 -18.01 5.20 -8.05
CA GLU A 104 -17.64 5.54 -9.43
C GLU A 104 -16.70 6.76 -9.52
N LYS A 105 -16.89 7.74 -8.66
CA LYS A 105 -16.05 8.93 -8.61
C LYS A 105 -14.65 8.58 -8.07
N GLN A 106 -14.57 7.71 -7.10
CA GLN A 106 -13.31 7.20 -6.56
C GLN A 106 -12.66 6.21 -7.53
N GLU A 107 -13.45 5.44 -8.29
CA GLU A 107 -12.93 4.60 -9.37
C GLU A 107 -12.21 5.40 -10.43
N HIS A 108 -12.75 6.56 -10.80
CA HIS A 108 -12.10 7.45 -11.77
C HIS A 108 -10.84 8.11 -11.22
N ASN A 109 -10.84 8.47 -9.94
CA ASN A 109 -9.70 9.10 -9.28
C ASN A 109 -8.71 8.05 -8.76
N TYR A 110 -9.15 6.79 -8.66
CA TYR A 110 -8.45 5.71 -8.01
C TYR A 110 -7.87 4.73 -9.03
N ASN A 111 -7.11 5.24 -9.94
CA ASN A 111 -6.39 4.44 -10.93
C ASN A 111 -5.27 3.60 -10.32
N GLY A 112 -5.10 3.72 -9.01
CA GLY A 112 -3.96 3.15 -8.34
C GLY A 112 -4.09 1.66 -8.08
N LEU A 113 -5.01 1.26 -7.23
CA LEU A 113 -4.96 -0.06 -6.61
C LEU A 113 -5.98 -1.05 -7.16
N TRP A 114 -6.98 -0.58 -7.90
CA TRP A 114 -8.03 -1.42 -8.42
C TRP A 114 -8.19 -1.32 -9.93
N ASP A 115 -8.33 -2.48 -10.54
CA ASP A 115 -8.85 -2.62 -11.88
C ASP A 115 -10.34 -2.99 -11.79
N ASN A 116 -11.19 -2.22 -12.45
CA ASN A 116 -12.64 -2.31 -12.36
C ASN A 116 -13.24 -3.44 -13.20
N ARG A 117 -12.74 -4.64 -13.09
CA ARG A 117 -13.20 -5.79 -13.88
C ARG A 117 -14.32 -6.57 -13.21
N VAL A 118 -15.27 -6.99 -14.02
CA VAL A 118 -16.52 -7.62 -13.58
C VAL A 118 -16.28 -8.95 -12.86
N ASP A 119 -15.33 -9.75 -13.30
CA ASP A 119 -15.13 -11.12 -12.81
C ASP A 119 -14.10 -11.27 -11.69
N GLY A 120 -13.82 -10.23 -11.03
CA GLY A 120 -12.84 -10.19 -9.97
C GLY A 120 -12.06 -8.92 -10.12
N LYS A 121 -12.28 -8.05 -9.20
CA LYS A 121 -11.49 -6.85 -9.10
C LYS A 121 -10.04 -7.27 -8.94
N GLN A 122 -9.25 -6.97 -9.92
CA GLN A 122 -7.81 -7.16 -9.83
C GLN A 122 -7.19 -5.88 -9.30
N LEU A 123 -6.29 -6.01 -8.38
CA LEU A 123 -5.47 -4.90 -7.95
C LEU A 123 -4.59 -4.44 -9.12
N LYS A 124 -4.49 -3.13 -9.32
CA LYS A 124 -3.48 -2.59 -10.21
C LYS A 124 -2.10 -3.03 -9.73
N LYS A 125 -1.25 -3.42 -10.65
CA LYS A 125 0.10 -3.86 -10.37
C LYS A 125 1.10 -2.75 -10.64
N PHE A 126 2.14 -2.70 -9.81
CA PHE A 126 3.20 -1.71 -9.87
C PHE A 126 4.56 -2.39 -9.99
N ASP A 127 5.46 -1.77 -10.73
CA ASP A 127 6.82 -2.30 -10.91
C ASP A 127 7.63 -2.19 -9.62
N ILE A 128 7.32 -1.18 -8.80
CA ILE A 128 8.01 -0.90 -7.55
C ILE A 128 7.03 -0.59 -6.43
N VAL A 129 7.25 -1.23 -5.28
CA VAL A 129 6.58 -0.90 -4.03
C VAL A 129 7.62 -0.44 -3.01
N LEU A 130 7.47 0.79 -2.52
CA LEU A 130 8.33 1.37 -1.47
C LEU A 130 7.43 1.81 -0.33
N THR A 131 7.61 1.28 0.87
CA THR A 131 6.69 1.64 1.95
C THR A 131 7.27 1.43 3.35
N ASN A 132 6.82 2.25 4.28
CA ASN A 132 7.05 2.08 5.71
C ASN A 132 5.70 2.07 6.46
N PRO A 133 5.00 0.94 6.47
CA PRO A 133 3.69 0.86 7.09
C PRO A 133 3.76 1.07 8.61
N PRO A 134 2.63 1.44 9.25
CA PRO A 134 2.57 1.48 10.70
C PRO A 134 2.79 0.08 11.28
N PHE A 135 3.68 -0.02 12.29
CA PHE A 135 4.03 -1.28 12.94
C PHE A 135 4.13 -1.13 14.47
N GLY A 136 4.20 -2.26 15.17
CA GLY A 136 4.30 -2.36 16.62
C GLY A 136 3.02 -2.84 17.29
N GLU A 137 3.13 -3.34 18.54
CA GLU A 137 2.01 -3.95 19.27
C GLU A 137 0.78 -3.04 19.43
N ALA A 138 0.99 -1.72 19.53
CA ALA A 138 -0.07 -0.73 19.57
C ALA A 138 -0.81 -0.56 18.23
N ARG A 139 -0.35 -1.21 17.17
CA ARG A 139 -0.89 -1.14 15.81
C ARG A 139 -1.49 -2.49 15.37
N SER A 140 -1.94 -3.29 16.31
CA SER A 140 -2.73 -4.48 15.99
C SER A 140 -4.08 -4.05 15.41
N TRP A 141 -4.35 -4.56 14.22
CA TRP A 141 -5.64 -4.36 13.58
C TRP A 141 -6.64 -5.41 14.06
N VAL A 142 -7.75 -4.92 14.53
CA VAL A 142 -8.95 -5.70 14.85
C VAL A 142 -10.05 -5.12 13.99
N PRO A 143 -10.42 -5.77 12.88
CA PRO A 143 -11.44 -5.23 12.00
C PRO A 143 -12.78 -5.15 12.76
N ASN A 144 -13.47 -4.04 12.54
CA ASN A 144 -14.87 -3.91 12.97
C ASN A 144 -15.77 -4.70 12.00
N THR A 145 -17.06 -4.75 12.26
CA THR A 145 -18.02 -5.49 11.42
C THR A 145 -18.02 -5.04 9.96
N THR A 146 -17.73 -3.78 9.70
CA THR A 146 -17.65 -3.22 8.34
C THR A 146 -16.38 -3.65 7.62
N ASP A 147 -15.29 -3.83 8.35
CA ASP A 147 -13.98 -4.17 7.80
C ASP A 147 -13.72 -5.67 7.71
N LEU A 148 -14.61 -6.51 8.31
CA LEU A 148 -14.45 -7.97 8.29
C LEU A 148 -14.34 -8.52 6.86
N GLY A 149 -15.18 -8.04 5.95
CA GLY A 149 -15.14 -8.46 4.56
C GLY A 149 -13.82 -8.11 3.86
N ILE A 150 -13.20 -7.00 4.26
CA ILE A 150 -11.86 -6.62 3.79
C ILE A 150 -10.82 -7.58 4.37
N ALA A 151 -10.89 -7.85 5.67
CA ALA A 151 -9.98 -8.75 6.35
C ALA A 151 -9.97 -10.15 5.75
N GLU A 152 -11.14 -10.70 5.45
CA GLU A 152 -11.31 -12.04 4.87
C GLU A 152 -10.64 -12.21 3.51
N CYS A 153 -10.32 -11.13 2.82
CA CYS A 153 -9.62 -11.15 1.55
C CYS A 153 -8.11 -11.32 1.70
N TYR A 154 -7.59 -11.11 2.90
CA TYR A 154 -6.19 -11.31 3.20
C TYR A 154 -5.94 -12.73 3.70
N GLU A 155 -5.01 -13.43 3.04
CA GLU A 155 -4.66 -14.79 3.40
C GLU A 155 -4.00 -14.85 4.78
N LEU A 156 -3.14 -13.88 5.09
CA LEU A 156 -2.51 -13.78 6.40
C LEU A 156 -3.51 -13.53 7.52
N TRP A 157 -4.57 -12.76 7.30
CA TRP A 157 -5.65 -12.64 8.26
C TRP A 157 -6.24 -14.01 8.64
N ASN A 158 -6.50 -14.84 7.64
CA ASN A 158 -7.03 -16.18 7.84
C ASN A 158 -6.02 -17.09 8.56
N ARG A 159 -4.74 -17.03 8.21
CA ARG A 159 -3.68 -17.81 8.85
C ARG A 159 -3.42 -17.40 10.31
N TYR A 160 -3.72 -16.16 10.68
CA TYR A 160 -3.58 -15.64 12.05
C TYR A 160 -4.83 -15.86 12.94
N GLY A 161 -5.81 -16.64 12.47
CA GLY A 161 -6.96 -17.04 13.25
C GLY A 161 -8.05 -15.98 13.40
N GLN A 162 -8.07 -14.97 12.56
CA GLN A 162 -9.17 -14.01 12.38
C GLN A 162 -9.59 -13.22 13.65
N THR A 163 -8.65 -12.96 14.56
CA THR A 163 -8.93 -12.21 15.78
C THR A 163 -8.28 -10.84 15.80
N LYS A 164 -6.98 -10.83 15.60
CA LYS A 164 -6.17 -9.61 15.48
C LYS A 164 -4.90 -9.92 14.72
N ILE A 165 -4.37 -8.95 14.03
CA ILE A 165 -3.12 -9.08 13.29
C ILE A 165 -2.31 -7.77 13.36
N ASP A 166 -0.99 -7.87 13.32
CA ASP A 166 -0.12 -6.70 13.20
C ASP A 166 -0.33 -6.05 11.84
N LEU A 167 -0.50 -4.72 11.82
CA LEU A 167 -0.70 -3.98 10.58
C LEU A 167 0.48 -4.16 9.61
N GLY A 168 1.70 -4.26 10.10
CA GLY A 168 2.87 -4.53 9.26
C GLY A 168 2.76 -5.84 8.49
N VAL A 169 2.11 -6.86 9.08
CA VAL A 169 1.87 -8.15 8.41
C VAL A 169 0.82 -8.02 7.30
N ILE A 170 -0.25 -7.29 7.55
CA ILE A 170 -1.28 -7.02 6.52
C ILE A 170 -0.71 -6.18 5.39
N PHE A 171 0.05 -5.13 5.71
CA PHE A 171 0.70 -4.31 4.68
C PHE A 171 1.78 -5.07 3.90
N LEU A 172 2.44 -6.05 4.50
CA LEU A 172 3.33 -6.95 3.77
C LEU A 172 2.57 -7.71 2.69
N GLU A 173 1.43 -8.31 3.03
CA GLU A 173 0.59 -8.98 2.03
C GLU A 173 0.06 -8.00 0.99
N ASN A 174 -0.39 -6.82 1.39
CA ASN A 174 -0.86 -5.80 0.47
C ASN A 174 0.24 -5.39 -0.53
N ALA A 175 1.46 -5.16 -0.05
CA ALA A 175 2.59 -4.81 -0.89
C ALA A 175 2.91 -5.89 -1.94
N VAL A 176 2.89 -7.17 -1.54
CA VAL A 176 3.07 -8.29 -2.48
C VAL A 176 1.92 -8.36 -3.49
N ARG A 177 0.69 -8.14 -3.04
CA ARG A 177 -0.49 -8.19 -3.92
C ARG A 177 -0.49 -7.13 -5.01
N VAL A 178 0.03 -5.94 -4.73
CA VAL A 178 0.10 -4.85 -5.71
C VAL A 178 1.41 -4.85 -6.52
N LEU A 179 2.36 -5.72 -6.20
CA LEU A 179 3.60 -5.86 -6.94
C LEU A 179 3.36 -6.58 -8.27
N ALA A 180 3.91 -6.03 -9.35
CA ALA A 180 3.88 -6.66 -10.67
C ALA A 180 4.82 -7.86 -10.74
N ASP A 181 4.61 -8.73 -11.70
CA ASP A 181 5.53 -9.83 -11.99
C ASP A 181 6.92 -9.26 -12.35
N ASN A 182 7.95 -9.78 -11.70
CA ASN A 182 9.32 -9.26 -11.77
C ASN A 182 9.52 -7.84 -11.17
N GLY A 183 8.52 -7.32 -10.46
CA GLY A 183 8.63 -6.06 -9.74
C GLY A 183 9.60 -6.16 -8.56
N ARG A 184 9.95 -5.00 -8.00
CA ARG A 184 10.84 -4.89 -6.84
C ARG A 184 10.11 -4.23 -5.69
N MET A 185 10.33 -4.74 -4.49
CA MET A 185 9.69 -4.20 -3.29
C MET A 185 10.74 -3.93 -2.21
N ALA A 186 10.62 -2.81 -1.53
CA ALA A 186 11.26 -2.57 -0.25
C ALA A 186 10.25 -2.08 0.77
N ILE A 187 10.15 -2.81 1.87
CA ILE A 187 9.23 -2.52 2.96
C ILE A 187 9.99 -2.45 4.28
N VAL A 188 9.77 -1.39 5.03
CA VAL A 188 10.32 -1.24 6.38
C VAL A 188 9.38 -1.90 7.37
N LEU A 189 9.85 -2.93 8.05
CA LEU A 189 9.06 -3.70 9.00
C LEU A 189 9.74 -3.78 10.36
N SER A 190 8.94 -4.06 11.40
CA SER A 190 9.49 -4.40 12.71
C SER A 190 10.34 -5.68 12.63
N ASN A 191 11.48 -5.67 13.29
CA ASN A 191 12.34 -6.86 13.41
C ASN A 191 11.59 -8.07 14.02
N SER A 192 10.52 -7.82 14.77
CA SER A 192 9.67 -8.89 15.31
C SER A 192 9.11 -9.80 14.22
N ILE A 193 8.75 -9.25 13.05
CA ILE A 193 8.22 -10.06 11.93
C ILE A 193 9.26 -11.06 11.43
N ALA A 194 10.53 -10.68 11.43
CA ALA A 194 11.62 -11.56 11.03
C ALA A 194 12.02 -12.59 12.09
N SER A 195 11.84 -12.29 13.39
CA SER A 195 12.52 -13.02 14.46
C SER A 195 11.60 -13.80 15.41
N ILE A 196 10.39 -13.31 15.74
CA ILE A 196 9.58 -13.96 16.77
C ILE A 196 8.63 -15.04 16.21
N ALA A 197 8.30 -15.99 17.10
CA ALA A 197 7.52 -17.17 16.73
C ALA A 197 6.09 -16.83 16.27
N SER A 198 5.47 -15.80 16.84
CA SER A 198 4.12 -15.36 16.48
C SER A 198 3.97 -14.95 15.00
N HIS A 199 5.06 -14.54 14.35
CA HIS A 199 5.08 -14.17 12.94
C HIS A 199 5.60 -15.27 12.00
N LYS A 200 5.64 -16.51 12.47
CA LYS A 200 6.08 -17.66 11.66
C LYS A 200 5.23 -17.83 10.40
N GLU A 201 3.92 -17.63 10.50
CA GLU A 201 3.02 -17.80 9.36
C GLU A 201 3.23 -16.73 8.27
N ALA A 202 3.53 -15.48 8.63
CA ALA A 202 3.90 -14.46 7.66
C ALA A 202 5.20 -14.82 6.91
N ARG A 203 6.20 -15.34 7.63
CA ARG A 203 7.46 -15.77 6.98
C ARG A 203 7.27 -16.98 6.08
N LYS A 204 6.43 -17.93 6.46
CA LYS A 204 6.08 -19.07 5.59
C LYS A 204 5.41 -18.59 4.32
N TRP A 205 4.38 -17.79 4.48
CA TRP A 205 3.61 -17.26 3.35
C TRP A 205 4.50 -16.50 2.35
N LEU A 206 5.48 -15.74 2.85
CA LEU A 206 6.41 -15.01 1.98
C LEU A 206 7.36 -15.93 1.20
N CYS A 207 7.55 -17.16 1.63
CA CYS A 207 8.41 -18.15 0.97
C CYS A 207 7.66 -19.10 0.03
N GLU A 208 6.35 -19.08 0.04
CA GLU A 208 5.48 -19.87 -0.83
C GLU A 208 5.26 -19.18 -2.17
#